data_26b38ff7c5b202ef69c1ec10dca63cde
#
_entry.id   26b38ff7c5b202ef69c1ec10dca63cde
#
_cell.length_a   1.000
_cell.length_b   1.000
_cell.length_c   1.000
_cell.angle_alpha   90.00
_cell.angle_beta   90.00
_cell.angle_gamma   90.00
#
_symmetry.space_group_name_H-M   'P 1'
#
loop_
_entity.id
_entity.type
_entity.pdbx_description
1 polymer ?
#
loop_
_entity_poly.entity_id
_entity_poly.type
_entity_poly.pdbx_seq_one_letter_code
_entity_poly.pdbx_strand_id
1 'polypeptide(L)'
;MMGRKLEEADWAHVYCKARGLDALGWSNLNADVTVAGLSLEHKMMRCSESEAIKNHCGTRMMHPALTRRVSLPDIVDSEEAMRVVITSYQKVLDERHSKAAAISGGKSVELRSGWLLYDSSLTEFLYFEEPSQNLNPDKHRAVWSERLKKGEGGRRGNRNLWIYDENDQKVWSVTGGASGTKIQPYFKVPAANDEHLCYFRVQGEPLSAETVRVWVTESTAKNLRQLLGELDTRRVTDAILNVSASDEMLTATEECEEILELVIGQNAYAALKEKFLGVSDEHCFQLLCKRLAEEKAAGS
;
A
#
# COMPACT_ATOMS: atom_id res chain seq x y z
N MET A 1 8.38 7.77 -5.82
CA MET A 1 7.57 7.52 -4.60
C MET A 1 8.09 8.25 -3.37
N MET A 2 9.30 8.71 -3.40
CA MET A 2 9.91 9.39 -2.26
C MET A 2 9.17 10.70 -1.99
N GLY A 3 8.67 10.85 -0.78
CA GLY A 3 7.97 12.06 -0.33
C GLY A 3 6.49 12.18 -0.68
N ARG A 4 5.93 11.35 -1.55
CA ARG A 4 4.50 11.36 -1.86
C ARG A 4 3.80 10.06 -1.48
N LYS A 5 2.48 10.13 -1.35
CA LYS A 5 1.67 8.96 -1.13
C LYS A 5 1.87 7.94 -2.26
N LEU A 6 2.05 6.67 -1.90
CA LEU A 6 2.09 5.57 -2.85
C LEU A 6 0.68 5.31 -3.39
N GLU A 7 0.53 5.33 -4.72
CA GLU A 7 -0.72 5.05 -5.42
C GLU A 7 -0.69 3.67 -6.09
N GLU A 8 -1.85 3.07 -6.37
CA GLU A 8 -1.93 1.74 -7.04
C GLU A 8 -1.19 1.74 -8.39
N ALA A 9 -1.25 2.85 -9.13
CA ALA A 9 -0.53 3.00 -10.41
C ALA A 9 1.00 2.97 -10.25
N ASP A 10 1.55 3.49 -9.15
CA ASP A 10 2.98 3.43 -8.88
C ASP A 10 3.43 2.00 -8.63
N TRP A 11 2.64 1.25 -7.86
CA TRP A 11 2.92 -0.15 -7.61
C TRP A 11 2.80 -1.00 -8.88
N ALA A 12 1.77 -0.79 -9.68
CA ALA A 12 1.62 -1.45 -10.97
C ALA A 12 2.84 -1.21 -11.88
N HIS A 13 3.35 0.02 -11.91
CA HIS A 13 4.58 0.36 -12.65
C HIS A 13 5.80 -0.39 -12.11
N VAL A 14 6.00 -0.40 -10.77
CA VAL A 14 7.09 -1.15 -10.12
C VAL A 14 7.01 -2.63 -10.43
N TYR A 15 5.81 -3.22 -10.32
CA TYR A 15 5.57 -4.62 -10.64
C TYR A 15 5.93 -4.96 -12.10
N CYS A 16 5.43 -4.17 -13.06
CA CYS A 16 5.73 -4.35 -14.47
C CYS A 16 7.24 -4.26 -14.74
N LYS A 17 7.91 -3.26 -14.18
CA LYS A 17 9.37 -3.10 -14.29
C LYS A 17 10.11 -4.32 -13.74
N ALA A 18 9.77 -4.78 -12.54
CA ALA A 18 10.39 -5.94 -11.90
C ALA A 18 10.20 -7.24 -12.68
N ARG A 19 9.08 -7.36 -13.41
CA ARG A 19 8.74 -8.54 -14.22
C ARG A 19 9.16 -8.41 -15.69
N GLY A 20 9.74 -7.29 -16.12
CA GLY A 20 10.09 -7.03 -17.51
C GLY A 20 8.86 -6.92 -18.43
N LEU A 21 7.76 -6.38 -17.91
CA LEU A 21 6.49 -6.22 -18.63
C LEU A 21 6.28 -4.75 -19.01
N ASP A 22 5.60 -4.54 -20.12
CA ASP A 22 5.15 -3.19 -20.50
C ASP A 22 3.94 -2.79 -19.64
N ALA A 23 4.00 -1.61 -19.03
CA ALA A 23 2.88 -1.05 -18.28
C ALA A 23 1.81 -0.56 -19.25
N LEU A 24 0.60 -1.11 -19.18
CA LEU A 24 -0.53 -0.74 -20.05
C LEU A 24 -1.16 0.63 -19.72
N GLY A 25 -0.64 1.34 -18.74
CA GLY A 25 -1.24 2.58 -18.26
C GLY A 25 -2.51 2.34 -17.42
N TRP A 26 -2.89 3.35 -16.64
CA TRP A 26 -4.06 3.27 -15.76
C TRP A 26 -5.38 3.38 -16.53
N SER A 27 -6.33 2.50 -16.21
CA SER A 27 -7.69 2.53 -16.74
C SER A 27 -8.69 2.05 -15.69
N ASN A 28 -9.75 2.82 -15.47
CA ASN A 28 -10.87 2.42 -14.61
C ASN A 28 -11.62 1.15 -15.05
N LEU A 29 -11.32 0.66 -16.25
CA LEU A 29 -12.04 -0.45 -16.90
C LEU A 29 -11.19 -1.72 -17.02
N ASN A 30 -9.88 -1.61 -16.89
CA ASN A 30 -8.94 -2.73 -17.02
C ASN A 30 -8.32 -3.02 -15.65
N ALA A 31 -7.85 -4.25 -15.46
CA ALA A 31 -6.96 -4.55 -14.34
C ALA A 31 -5.64 -3.76 -14.48
N ASP A 32 -4.94 -3.56 -13.38
CA ASP A 32 -3.71 -2.77 -13.35
C ASP A 32 -2.60 -3.38 -14.20
N VAL A 33 -2.57 -4.73 -14.29
CA VAL A 33 -1.65 -5.47 -15.15
C VAL A 33 -2.41 -6.56 -15.88
N THR A 34 -2.29 -6.61 -17.21
CA THR A 34 -2.80 -7.72 -18.02
C THR A 34 -1.73 -8.17 -19.00
N VAL A 35 -1.37 -9.44 -18.91
CA VAL A 35 -0.40 -10.12 -19.76
C VAL A 35 -0.98 -11.46 -20.23
N ALA A 36 -0.30 -12.15 -21.13
CA ALA A 36 -0.77 -13.44 -21.61
C ALA A 36 -1.02 -14.42 -20.45
N GLY A 37 -2.28 -14.80 -20.25
CA GLY A 37 -2.71 -15.76 -19.22
C GLY A 37 -2.96 -15.20 -17.83
N LEU A 38 -2.67 -13.91 -17.54
CA LEU A 38 -2.84 -13.31 -16.23
C LEU A 38 -3.44 -11.91 -16.31
N SER A 39 -4.40 -11.61 -15.45
CA SER A 39 -4.90 -10.25 -15.21
C SER A 39 -4.93 -9.98 -13.71
N LEU A 40 -4.20 -8.96 -13.27
CA LEU A 40 -3.92 -8.67 -11.88
C LEU A 40 -4.46 -7.29 -11.50
N GLU A 41 -5.28 -7.26 -10.48
CA GLU A 41 -5.79 -6.04 -9.83
C GLU A 41 -5.02 -5.82 -8.54
N HIS A 42 -4.26 -4.75 -8.45
CA HIS A 42 -3.53 -4.40 -7.23
C HIS A 42 -4.45 -3.73 -6.21
N LYS A 43 -4.24 -4.06 -4.97
CA LYS A 43 -4.86 -3.43 -3.81
C LYS A 43 -3.80 -3.07 -2.81
N MET A 44 -3.86 -1.84 -2.35
CA MET A 44 -2.89 -1.30 -1.42
C MET A 44 -3.52 -0.97 -0.09
N MET A 45 -2.86 -1.33 1.00
CA MET A 45 -3.35 -1.04 2.34
C MET A 45 -2.23 -0.59 3.27
N ARG A 46 -2.42 0.60 3.85
CA ARG A 46 -1.56 1.07 4.93
C ARG A 46 -1.90 0.34 6.22
N CYS A 47 -0.91 -0.26 6.84
CA CYS A 47 -1.03 -0.89 8.15
C CYS A 47 -0.88 0.13 9.29
N SER A 48 -1.32 -0.24 10.49
CA SER A 48 -1.21 0.60 11.67
C SER A 48 0.26 0.85 12.04
N GLU A 49 0.56 2.06 12.50
CA GLU A 49 1.91 2.46 12.95
C GLU A 49 2.35 1.76 14.23
N SER A 50 1.40 1.23 14.99
CA SER A 50 1.68 0.58 16.29
C SER A 50 2.22 -0.85 16.17
N GLU A 51 2.22 -1.44 14.98
CA GLU A 51 2.60 -2.84 14.78
C GLU A 51 3.61 -2.98 13.64
N ALA A 52 4.63 -3.82 13.84
CA ALA A 52 5.52 -4.22 12.75
C ALA A 52 4.70 -4.92 11.66
N ILE A 53 4.98 -4.62 10.39
CA ILE A 53 4.19 -5.13 9.26
C ILE A 53 4.11 -6.67 9.24
N LYS A 54 5.15 -7.36 9.70
CA LYS A 54 5.20 -8.83 9.81
C LYS A 54 4.18 -9.41 10.80
N ASN A 55 3.68 -8.61 11.76
CA ASN A 55 2.66 -9.05 12.71
C ASN A 55 1.29 -9.29 12.04
N HIS A 56 1.10 -8.77 10.83
CA HIS A 56 -0.10 -9.04 10.03
C HIS A 56 -0.08 -10.42 9.36
N CYS A 57 1.09 -11.10 9.28
CA CYS A 57 1.18 -12.42 8.69
C CYS A 57 0.29 -13.42 9.44
N GLY A 58 -0.47 -14.22 8.69
CA GLY A 58 -1.43 -15.20 9.22
C GLY A 58 -2.75 -14.63 9.70
N THR A 59 -2.95 -13.31 9.70
CA THR A 59 -4.19 -12.65 10.13
C THR A 59 -5.18 -12.47 8.97
N ARG A 60 -6.45 -12.18 9.32
CA ARG A 60 -7.45 -11.72 8.34
C ARG A 60 -7.59 -10.20 8.46
N MET A 61 -7.57 -9.55 7.32
CA MET A 61 -7.72 -8.11 7.23
C MET A 61 -8.88 -7.74 6.30
N MET A 62 -9.44 -6.54 6.46
CA MET A 62 -10.51 -6.01 5.62
C MET A 62 -9.96 -4.85 4.79
N HIS A 63 -10.11 -4.94 3.48
CA HIS A 63 -9.74 -3.85 2.58
C HIS A 63 -10.91 -2.85 2.44
N PRO A 64 -10.68 -1.54 2.57
CA PRO A 64 -11.72 -0.52 2.43
C PRO A 64 -12.07 -0.23 0.95
N ALA A 65 -12.36 -1.27 0.17
CA ALA A 65 -12.69 -1.13 -1.24
C ALA A 65 -14.04 -0.42 -1.45
N LEU A 66 -14.17 0.30 -2.55
CA LEU A 66 -15.39 0.96 -3.00
C LEU A 66 -15.79 0.36 -4.36
N THR A 67 -16.98 -0.23 -4.43
CA THR A 67 -17.53 -0.73 -5.69
C THR A 67 -18.78 0.07 -6.04
N ARG A 68 -18.65 1.04 -6.93
CA ARG A 68 -19.76 1.94 -7.32
C ARG A 68 -20.81 1.29 -8.23
N ARG A 69 -20.52 0.12 -8.81
CA ARG A 69 -21.38 -0.57 -9.78
C ARG A 69 -22.39 -1.52 -9.17
N VAL A 70 -22.27 -1.81 -7.88
CA VAL A 70 -23.16 -2.70 -7.17
C VAL A 70 -23.97 -1.90 -6.18
N SER A 71 -25.29 -2.01 -6.22
CA SER A 71 -26.19 -1.37 -5.25
C SER A 71 -26.53 -2.34 -4.15
N LEU A 72 -26.52 -1.86 -2.90
CA LEU A 72 -27.06 -2.61 -1.78
C LEU A 72 -28.60 -2.44 -1.80
N PRO A 73 -29.36 -3.53 -2.01
CA PRO A 73 -30.82 -3.43 -2.06
C PRO A 73 -31.39 -3.18 -0.66
N ASP A 74 -32.51 -2.46 -0.60
CA ASP A 74 -33.29 -2.29 0.64
C ASP A 74 -34.22 -3.51 0.83
N ILE A 75 -33.62 -4.67 1.05
CA ILE A 75 -34.31 -5.94 1.26
C ILE A 75 -34.16 -6.34 2.73
N VAL A 76 -35.22 -6.80 3.36
CA VAL A 76 -35.24 -7.19 4.78
C VAL A 76 -34.48 -8.50 4.97
N ASP A 77 -34.67 -9.45 4.08
CA ASP A 77 -34.01 -10.75 4.11
C ASP A 77 -32.53 -10.62 3.72
N SER A 78 -31.63 -11.06 4.60
CA SER A 78 -30.20 -10.93 4.38
C SER A 78 -29.66 -11.88 3.30
N GLU A 79 -30.26 -13.05 3.16
CA GLU A 79 -29.86 -14.04 2.15
C GLU A 79 -30.26 -13.56 0.75
N GLU A 80 -31.46 -13.01 0.60
CA GLU A 80 -31.91 -12.41 -0.66
C GLU A 80 -31.06 -11.20 -1.04
N ALA A 81 -30.78 -10.31 -0.07
CA ALA A 81 -29.89 -9.18 -0.28
C ALA A 81 -28.48 -9.60 -0.71
N MET A 82 -27.93 -10.64 -0.10
CA MET A 82 -26.64 -11.21 -0.45
C MET A 82 -26.66 -11.76 -1.89
N ARG A 83 -27.68 -12.53 -2.28
CA ARG A 83 -27.78 -13.07 -3.64
C ARG A 83 -27.75 -11.97 -4.69
N VAL A 84 -28.46 -10.87 -4.46
CA VAL A 84 -28.44 -9.70 -5.36
C VAL A 84 -27.06 -9.08 -5.45
N VAL A 85 -26.40 -8.87 -4.31
CA VAL A 85 -25.05 -8.27 -4.25
C VAL A 85 -24.03 -9.17 -4.94
N ILE A 86 -23.98 -10.46 -4.60
CA ILE A 86 -23.02 -11.43 -5.16
C ILE A 86 -23.21 -11.56 -6.67
N THR A 87 -24.45 -11.73 -7.14
CA THR A 87 -24.75 -11.85 -8.57
C THR A 87 -24.35 -10.59 -9.34
N SER A 88 -24.59 -9.41 -8.75
CA SER A 88 -24.21 -8.15 -9.38
C SER A 88 -22.68 -7.97 -9.41
N TYR A 89 -22.00 -8.40 -8.37
CA TYR A 89 -20.53 -8.33 -8.32
C TYR A 89 -19.87 -9.34 -9.26
N GLN A 90 -20.43 -10.57 -9.35
CA GLN A 90 -19.98 -11.58 -10.33
C GLN A 90 -20.04 -11.04 -11.77
N LYS A 91 -21.11 -10.33 -12.16
CA LYS A 91 -21.18 -9.69 -13.48
C LYS A 91 -20.04 -8.72 -13.73
N VAL A 92 -19.62 -7.95 -12.71
CA VAL A 92 -18.47 -7.05 -12.83
C VAL A 92 -17.17 -7.83 -13.05
N LEU A 93 -16.99 -8.97 -12.37
CA LEU A 93 -15.83 -9.84 -12.58
C LEU A 93 -15.85 -10.50 -13.96
N ASP A 94 -17.00 -10.95 -14.44
CA ASP A 94 -17.17 -11.55 -15.77
C ASP A 94 -16.86 -10.54 -16.89
N GLU A 95 -17.27 -9.27 -16.73
CA GLU A 95 -16.91 -8.19 -17.65
C GLU A 95 -15.40 -7.94 -17.66
N ARG A 96 -14.74 -7.94 -16.50
CA ARG A 96 -13.29 -7.79 -16.37
C ARG A 96 -12.56 -8.97 -17.03
N HIS A 97 -13.02 -10.19 -16.77
CA HIS A 97 -12.47 -11.40 -17.39
C HIS A 97 -12.56 -11.33 -18.92
N SER A 98 -13.72 -10.97 -19.45
CA SER A 98 -13.93 -10.85 -20.90
C SER A 98 -13.01 -9.80 -21.55
N LYS A 99 -12.80 -8.67 -20.88
CA LYS A 99 -11.87 -7.63 -21.33
C LYS A 99 -10.42 -8.09 -21.28
N ALA A 100 -10.01 -8.72 -20.20
CA ALA A 100 -8.66 -9.26 -20.07
C ALA A 100 -8.38 -10.34 -21.13
N ALA A 101 -9.34 -11.22 -21.39
CA ALA A 101 -9.25 -12.21 -22.48
C ALA A 101 -9.11 -11.55 -23.86
N ALA A 102 -9.87 -10.49 -24.12
CA ALA A 102 -9.77 -9.74 -25.38
C ALA A 102 -8.36 -9.11 -25.56
N ILE A 103 -7.81 -8.49 -24.52
CA ILE A 103 -6.45 -7.92 -24.52
C ILE A 103 -5.40 -9.03 -24.75
N SER A 104 -5.62 -10.23 -24.19
CA SER A 104 -4.73 -11.39 -24.33
C SER A 104 -4.91 -12.17 -25.64
N GLY A 105 -5.60 -11.60 -26.63
CA GLY A 105 -5.84 -12.24 -27.92
C GLY A 105 -6.79 -13.43 -27.86
N GLY A 106 -7.79 -13.41 -26.96
CA GLY A 106 -8.79 -14.47 -26.78
C GLY A 106 -8.30 -15.67 -25.98
N LYS A 107 -7.12 -15.63 -25.38
CA LYS A 107 -6.61 -16.68 -24.52
C LYS A 107 -7.30 -16.66 -23.15
N SER A 108 -7.37 -17.83 -22.49
CA SER A 108 -7.82 -17.93 -21.11
C SER A 108 -6.91 -17.09 -20.20
N VAL A 109 -7.50 -16.33 -19.30
CA VAL A 109 -6.80 -15.43 -18.38
C VAL A 109 -7.22 -15.76 -16.96
N GLU A 110 -6.27 -15.96 -16.07
CA GLU A 110 -6.51 -16.04 -14.63
C GLU A 110 -6.62 -14.62 -14.06
N LEU A 111 -7.72 -14.34 -13.36
CA LEU A 111 -7.87 -13.10 -12.59
C LEU A 111 -7.28 -13.28 -11.19
N ARG A 112 -6.43 -12.36 -10.78
CA ARG A 112 -5.83 -12.35 -9.43
C ARG A 112 -5.97 -10.99 -8.78
N SER A 113 -5.98 -10.97 -7.45
CA SER A 113 -5.81 -9.78 -6.62
C SER A 113 -4.40 -9.77 -6.06
N GLY A 114 -3.64 -8.70 -6.30
CA GLY A 114 -2.33 -8.48 -5.69
C GLY A 114 -2.45 -7.53 -4.51
N TRP A 115 -2.12 -8.01 -3.33
CA TRP A 115 -2.21 -7.26 -2.08
C TRP A 115 -0.86 -6.69 -1.71
N LEU A 116 -0.75 -5.36 -1.62
CA LEU A 116 0.42 -4.67 -1.10
C LEU A 116 0.07 -4.00 0.23
N LEU A 117 0.58 -4.57 1.31
CA LEU A 117 0.54 -3.97 2.62
C LEU A 117 1.82 -3.16 2.85
N TYR A 118 1.70 -1.99 3.47
CA TYR A 118 2.84 -1.13 3.72
C TYR A 118 2.70 -0.37 5.05
N ASP A 119 3.84 -0.08 5.67
CA ASP A 119 3.90 0.78 6.86
C ASP A 119 3.74 2.26 6.50
N SER A 120 3.42 3.10 7.45
CA SER A 120 3.18 4.54 7.23
C SER A 120 4.40 5.29 6.72
N SER A 121 5.61 4.81 7.02
CA SER A 121 6.87 5.39 6.57
C SER A 121 7.28 4.94 5.16
N LEU A 122 6.51 4.02 4.54
CA LEU A 122 6.84 3.41 3.25
C LEU A 122 8.21 2.70 3.25
N THR A 123 8.57 2.12 4.37
CA THR A 123 9.85 1.44 4.60
C THR A 123 9.75 -0.06 4.41
N GLU A 124 8.66 -0.66 4.89
CA GLU A 124 8.43 -2.10 4.90
C GLU A 124 7.17 -2.46 4.13
N PHE A 125 7.24 -3.57 3.39
CA PHE A 125 6.17 -4.02 2.52
C PHE A 125 5.97 -5.53 2.65
N LEU A 126 4.70 -5.95 2.57
CA LEU A 126 4.30 -7.33 2.32
C LEU A 126 3.50 -7.37 1.02
N TYR A 127 3.89 -8.24 0.11
CA TYR A 127 3.18 -8.45 -1.15
C TYR A 127 2.85 -9.92 -1.34
N PHE A 128 1.63 -10.22 -1.77
CA PHE A 128 1.18 -11.54 -2.16
C PHE A 128 0.02 -11.45 -3.15
N GLU A 129 -0.25 -12.54 -3.83
CA GLU A 129 -1.31 -12.64 -4.81
C GLU A 129 -2.26 -13.80 -4.47
N GLU A 130 -3.55 -13.58 -4.67
CA GLU A 130 -4.56 -14.63 -4.57
C GLU A 130 -5.45 -14.65 -5.82
N PRO A 131 -5.91 -15.83 -6.27
CA PRO A 131 -6.89 -15.92 -7.35
C PRO A 131 -8.17 -15.19 -6.98
N SER A 132 -8.77 -14.48 -7.94
CA SER A 132 -10.09 -13.92 -7.75
C SER A 132 -11.11 -15.06 -7.62
N GLN A 133 -11.86 -15.06 -6.52
CA GLN A 133 -12.81 -16.13 -6.24
C GLN A 133 -13.99 -16.08 -7.20
N ASN A 134 -14.41 -17.24 -7.67
CA ASN A 134 -15.70 -17.37 -8.34
C ASN A 134 -16.82 -17.29 -7.29
N LEU A 135 -17.67 -16.28 -7.43
CA LEU A 135 -18.69 -15.97 -6.45
C LEU A 135 -19.96 -16.80 -6.72
N ASN A 136 -20.17 -17.82 -5.91
CA ASN A 136 -21.42 -18.61 -5.93
C ASN A 136 -22.27 -18.25 -4.71
N PRO A 137 -23.48 -17.66 -4.89
CA PRO A 137 -24.35 -17.32 -3.78
C PRO A 137 -24.73 -18.52 -2.89
N ASP A 138 -24.79 -19.73 -3.44
CA ASP A 138 -25.19 -20.93 -2.70
C ASP A 138 -24.12 -21.43 -1.72
N LYS A 139 -22.90 -20.92 -1.85
CA LYS A 139 -21.77 -21.19 -0.96
C LYS A 139 -21.56 -20.13 0.12
N HIS A 140 -22.50 -19.22 0.26
CA HIS A 140 -22.41 -18.11 1.20
C HIS A 140 -23.68 -17.97 2.02
N ARG A 141 -23.56 -17.41 3.20
CA ARG A 141 -24.66 -16.96 4.04
C ARG A 141 -24.47 -15.51 4.43
N ALA A 142 -25.54 -14.84 4.82
CA ALA A 142 -25.47 -13.45 5.22
C ALA A 142 -26.29 -13.11 6.45
N VAL A 143 -25.87 -12.07 7.16
CA VAL A 143 -26.63 -11.49 8.25
C VAL A 143 -26.54 -9.96 8.20
N TRP A 144 -27.63 -9.28 8.54
CA TRP A 144 -27.62 -7.86 8.79
C TRP A 144 -26.98 -7.57 10.15
N SER A 145 -25.93 -6.73 10.16
CA SER A 145 -25.39 -6.23 11.43
C SER A 145 -26.27 -5.08 11.94
N GLU A 146 -26.69 -5.17 13.19
CA GLU A 146 -27.25 -4.03 13.88
C GLU A 146 -26.14 -3.16 14.42
N ARG A 147 -26.06 -1.89 13.99
CA ARG A 147 -25.23 -0.93 14.70
C ARG A 147 -25.93 -0.55 16.00
N LEU A 148 -25.26 -0.73 17.11
CA LEU A 148 -25.66 -0.17 18.40
C LEU A 148 -25.94 1.33 18.24
N LYS A 149 -27.14 1.76 18.59
CA LYS A 149 -27.53 3.17 18.61
C LYS A 149 -26.59 3.92 19.53
N LYS A 150 -25.81 4.85 19.01
CA LYS A 150 -25.12 5.84 19.84
C LYS A 150 -26.15 6.88 20.27
N GLY A 151 -26.52 6.92 21.55
CA GLY A 151 -27.21 7.97 22.27
C GLY A 151 -28.46 8.59 21.62
N GLU A 152 -29.37 9.11 22.41
CA GLU A 152 -30.54 9.88 21.95
C GLU A 152 -30.11 11.06 21.05
N GLY A 153 -30.56 11.05 19.79
CA GLY A 153 -30.24 12.05 18.77
C GLY A 153 -29.31 11.57 17.62
N GLY A 154 -28.77 10.35 17.70
CA GLY A 154 -27.90 9.80 16.64
C GLY A 154 -28.67 9.39 15.39
N ARG A 155 -28.20 9.86 14.18
CA ARG A 155 -28.67 9.39 12.88
C ARG A 155 -28.66 7.85 12.86
N ARG A 156 -29.76 7.23 12.37
CA ARG A 156 -29.80 5.77 12.11
C ARG A 156 -28.55 5.39 11.31
N GLY A 157 -27.66 4.61 11.92
CA GLY A 157 -26.47 4.10 11.24
C GLY A 157 -26.90 3.16 10.09
N ASN A 158 -26.19 3.23 8.97
CA ASN A 158 -26.42 2.32 7.86
C ASN A 158 -26.23 0.88 8.34
N ARG A 159 -27.14 -0.02 7.96
CA ARG A 159 -27.00 -1.46 8.18
C ARG A 159 -25.85 -1.96 7.31
N ASN A 160 -25.03 -2.85 7.86
CA ASN A 160 -24.02 -3.56 7.10
C ASN A 160 -24.50 -4.98 6.83
N LEU A 161 -24.38 -5.45 5.61
CA LEU A 161 -24.59 -6.85 5.26
C LEU A 161 -23.23 -7.55 5.41
N TRP A 162 -23.16 -8.50 6.33
CA TRP A 162 -21.97 -9.35 6.51
C TRP A 162 -22.18 -10.67 5.79
N ILE A 163 -21.24 -11.03 4.93
CA ILE A 163 -21.29 -12.25 4.11
C ILE A 163 -20.19 -13.19 4.58
N TYR A 164 -20.55 -14.46 4.77
CA TYR A 164 -19.70 -15.52 5.27
C TYR A 164 -19.61 -16.64 4.24
N ASP A 165 -18.48 -17.34 4.18
CA ASP A 165 -18.26 -18.54 3.38
C ASP A 165 -18.78 -19.82 4.08
N GLU A 166 -18.57 -20.97 3.44
CA GLU A 166 -18.94 -22.30 3.95
C GLU A 166 -18.20 -22.67 5.25
N ASN A 167 -17.07 -22.03 5.56
CA ASN A 167 -16.28 -22.23 6.77
C ASN A 167 -16.63 -21.21 7.88
N ASP A 168 -17.74 -20.51 7.73
CA ASP A 168 -18.18 -19.47 8.66
C ASP A 168 -17.20 -18.30 8.81
N GLN A 169 -16.35 -18.10 7.79
CA GLN A 169 -15.41 -16.99 7.74
C GLN A 169 -16.05 -15.80 7.04
N LYS A 170 -15.98 -14.62 7.66
CA LYS A 170 -16.47 -13.40 7.02
C LYS A 170 -15.62 -13.07 5.80
N VAL A 171 -16.24 -13.03 4.61
CA VAL A 171 -15.56 -12.74 3.34
C VAL A 171 -15.84 -11.36 2.80
N TRP A 172 -17.02 -10.78 3.12
CA TRP A 172 -17.31 -9.38 2.77
C TRP A 172 -18.12 -8.67 3.85
N SER A 173 -17.92 -7.35 3.92
CA SER A 173 -18.81 -6.42 4.58
C SER A 173 -19.35 -5.45 3.53
N VAL A 174 -20.65 -5.38 3.38
CA VAL A 174 -21.31 -4.52 2.38
C VAL A 174 -22.08 -3.44 3.10
N THR A 175 -21.76 -2.18 2.78
CA THR A 175 -22.41 -1.01 3.39
C THR A 175 -22.98 -0.12 2.30
N GLY A 176 -24.26 0.22 2.38
CA GLY A 176 -24.88 1.24 1.53
C GLY A 176 -24.66 2.62 2.10
N GLY A 177 -24.59 3.63 1.24
CA GLY A 177 -24.49 5.03 1.64
C GLY A 177 -24.80 5.98 0.49
N ALA A 178 -24.93 7.27 0.79
CA ALA A 178 -25.23 8.31 -0.20
C ALA A 178 -24.15 8.41 -1.31
N SER A 179 -22.93 7.96 -1.04
CA SER A 179 -21.82 7.91 -1.99
C SER A 179 -21.71 6.59 -2.77
N GLY A 180 -22.69 5.68 -2.62
CA GLY A 180 -22.71 4.36 -3.25
C GLY A 180 -22.44 3.22 -2.28
N THR A 181 -22.41 1.99 -2.82
CA THR A 181 -22.17 0.78 -2.05
C THR A 181 -20.67 0.56 -1.88
N LYS A 182 -20.26 0.22 -0.66
CA LYS A 182 -18.92 -0.24 -0.32
C LYS A 182 -18.97 -1.74 -0.12
N ILE A 183 -18.28 -2.48 -0.99
CA ILE A 183 -18.00 -3.90 -0.78
C ILE A 183 -16.56 -3.96 -0.28
N GLN A 184 -16.40 -4.43 0.95
CA GLN A 184 -15.13 -4.50 1.65
C GLN A 184 -14.73 -5.97 1.78
N PRO A 185 -13.82 -6.47 0.93
CA PRO A 185 -13.35 -7.84 1.02
C PRO A 185 -12.50 -8.06 2.26
N TYR A 186 -12.63 -9.24 2.84
CA TYR A 186 -11.69 -9.77 3.82
C TYR A 186 -10.75 -10.72 3.10
N PHE A 187 -9.48 -10.55 3.33
CA PHE A 187 -8.41 -11.39 2.79
C PHE A 187 -7.55 -11.93 3.93
N LYS A 188 -6.90 -13.05 3.71
CA LYS A 188 -5.97 -13.64 4.67
C LYS A 188 -4.54 -13.32 4.23
N VAL A 189 -3.81 -12.64 5.09
CA VAL A 189 -2.37 -12.46 4.88
C VAL A 189 -1.70 -13.82 5.05
N PRO A 190 -0.86 -14.28 4.12
CA PRO A 190 -0.14 -15.54 4.25
C PRO A 190 0.71 -15.59 5.53
N ALA A 191 1.09 -16.80 5.96
CA ALA A 191 2.02 -16.96 7.06
C ALA A 191 3.40 -16.39 6.71
N ALA A 192 4.19 -15.98 7.70
CA ALA A 192 5.48 -15.33 7.47
C ALA A 192 6.51 -16.22 6.72
N ASN A 193 6.30 -17.54 6.72
CA ASN A 193 7.12 -18.52 6.01
C ASN A 193 6.45 -19.05 4.72
N ASP A 194 5.38 -18.45 4.26
CA ASP A 194 4.72 -18.81 3.02
C ASP A 194 5.60 -18.42 1.82
N GLU A 195 5.80 -19.36 0.90
CA GLU A 195 6.66 -19.16 -0.28
C GLU A 195 6.10 -18.12 -1.28
N HIS A 196 4.81 -17.81 -1.20
CA HIS A 196 4.14 -16.82 -2.05
C HIS A 196 4.05 -15.43 -1.40
N LEU A 197 4.53 -15.29 -0.16
CA LEU A 197 4.62 -14.00 0.53
C LEU A 197 5.97 -13.34 0.28
N CYS A 198 5.97 -12.17 -0.35
CA CYS A 198 7.16 -11.37 -0.54
C CYS A 198 7.22 -10.27 0.54
N TYR A 199 8.19 -10.36 1.44
CA TYR A 199 8.54 -9.28 2.35
C TYR A 199 9.78 -8.56 1.82
N PHE A 200 9.74 -7.23 1.78
CA PHE A 200 10.89 -6.44 1.38
C PHE A 200 10.92 -5.08 2.09
N ARG A 201 12.10 -4.51 2.18
CA ARG A 201 12.35 -3.14 2.64
C ARG A 201 12.92 -2.32 1.50
N VAL A 202 12.53 -1.05 1.46
CA VAL A 202 13.04 -0.09 0.46
C VAL A 202 13.85 1.04 1.08
N GLN A 203 13.81 1.16 2.42
CA GLN A 203 14.56 2.16 3.17
C GLN A 203 15.07 1.56 4.48
N GLY A 204 16.24 2.05 4.93
CA GLY A 204 16.84 1.61 6.18
C GLY A 204 17.15 0.11 6.22
N GLU A 205 17.50 -0.50 5.06
CA GLU A 205 17.86 -1.91 4.99
C GLU A 205 19.18 -2.16 5.75
N PRO A 206 19.18 -2.97 6.82
CA PRO A 206 20.41 -3.31 7.52
C PRO A 206 21.38 -4.07 6.60
N LEU A 207 22.57 -3.54 6.36
CA LEU A 207 23.66 -4.22 5.65
C LEU A 207 24.59 -4.94 6.62
N SER A 208 24.76 -4.38 7.83
CA SER A 208 25.55 -4.96 8.92
C SER A 208 24.99 -4.52 10.27
N ALA A 209 25.63 -4.90 11.38
CA ALA A 209 25.28 -4.38 12.71
C ALA A 209 25.51 -2.86 12.84
N GLU A 210 26.30 -2.27 11.96
CA GLU A 210 26.74 -0.87 12.07
C GLU A 210 26.21 0.01 10.95
N THR A 211 25.74 -0.56 9.83
CA THR A 211 25.36 0.20 8.63
C THR A 211 24.01 -0.18 8.09
N VAL A 212 23.33 0.80 7.50
CA VAL A 212 22.07 0.65 6.77
C VAL A 212 22.17 1.29 5.39
N ARG A 213 21.40 0.75 4.46
CA ARG A 213 21.21 1.30 3.12
C ARG A 213 19.98 2.21 3.10
N VAL A 214 20.13 3.40 2.53
CA VAL A 214 19.04 4.32 2.22
C VAL A 214 19.10 4.73 0.76
N TRP A 215 17.99 5.17 0.22
CA TRP A 215 17.87 5.62 -1.16
C TRP A 215 17.43 7.07 -1.18
N VAL A 216 18.13 7.88 -1.94
CA VAL A 216 17.82 9.30 -2.13
C VAL A 216 17.73 9.62 -3.62
N THR A 217 17.07 10.71 -3.99
CA THR A 217 17.03 11.18 -5.38
C THR A 217 18.39 11.66 -5.85
N GLU A 218 18.59 11.71 -7.17
CA GLU A 218 19.84 12.21 -7.76
C GLU A 218 20.13 13.66 -7.34
N SER A 219 19.10 14.52 -7.31
CA SER A 219 19.25 15.91 -6.87
C SER A 219 19.69 16.01 -5.43
N THR A 220 19.09 15.23 -4.52
CA THR A 220 19.49 15.17 -3.11
C THR A 220 20.94 14.70 -2.97
N ALA A 221 21.34 13.64 -3.68
CA ALA A 221 22.72 13.16 -3.67
C ALA A 221 23.70 14.19 -4.24
N LYS A 222 23.32 14.92 -5.29
CA LYS A 222 24.13 16.02 -5.85
C LYS A 222 24.32 17.16 -4.83
N ASN A 223 23.24 17.54 -4.15
CA ASN A 223 23.31 18.57 -3.10
C ASN A 223 24.20 18.13 -1.93
N LEU A 224 24.06 16.88 -1.48
CA LEU A 224 24.93 16.30 -0.46
C LEU A 224 26.40 16.31 -0.90
N ARG A 225 26.72 15.95 -2.17
CA ARG A 225 28.09 16.02 -2.68
C ARG A 225 28.64 17.44 -2.69
N GLN A 226 27.83 18.43 -3.03
CA GLN A 226 28.27 19.84 -2.99
C GLN A 226 28.59 20.33 -1.56
N LEU A 227 27.85 19.81 -0.57
CA LEU A 227 28.00 20.20 0.84
C LEU A 227 29.13 19.43 1.55
N LEU A 228 29.24 18.13 1.30
CA LEU A 228 30.09 17.19 2.02
C LEU A 228 31.33 16.75 1.22
N GLY A 229 31.36 16.97 -0.11
CA GLY A 229 32.34 16.40 -1.02
C GLY A 229 31.95 14.98 -1.44
N GLU A 230 32.73 13.97 -1.06
CA GLU A 230 32.36 12.56 -1.32
C GLU A 230 31.29 12.06 -0.39
N LEU A 231 30.40 11.20 -0.92
CA LEU A 231 29.33 10.55 -0.14
C LEU A 231 29.79 9.20 0.43
N ASP A 232 30.88 9.21 1.16
CA ASP A 232 31.30 8.03 1.92
C ASP A 232 30.48 7.88 3.22
N THR A 233 30.36 6.64 3.70
CA THR A 233 29.57 6.29 4.88
C THR A 233 29.93 7.13 6.11
N ARG A 234 31.20 7.42 6.33
CA ARG A 234 31.67 8.17 7.50
C ARG A 234 31.22 9.62 7.44
N ARG A 235 31.47 10.32 6.33
CA ARG A 235 31.13 11.75 6.17
C ARG A 235 29.63 12.00 6.28
N VAL A 236 28.83 11.14 5.62
CA VAL A 236 27.36 11.26 5.69
C VAL A 236 26.87 10.95 7.11
N THR A 237 27.42 9.93 7.76
CA THR A 237 27.09 9.59 9.16
C THR A 237 27.41 10.74 10.10
N ASP A 238 28.63 11.31 10.03
CA ASP A 238 29.06 12.42 10.88
C ASP A 238 28.18 13.67 10.67
N ALA A 239 27.83 13.98 9.41
CA ALA A 239 26.94 15.10 9.09
C ALA A 239 25.54 14.92 9.68
N ILE A 240 24.96 13.71 9.58
CA ILE A 240 23.65 13.41 10.16
C ILE A 240 23.69 13.58 11.69
N LEU A 241 24.70 13.01 12.37
CA LEU A 241 24.81 13.09 13.82
C LEU A 241 24.96 14.54 14.30
N ASN A 242 25.75 15.36 13.59
CA ASN A 242 25.95 16.77 13.90
C ASN A 242 24.63 17.56 13.78
N VAL A 243 23.89 17.39 12.66
CA VAL A 243 22.63 18.11 12.41
C VAL A 243 21.51 17.61 13.34
N SER A 244 21.47 16.29 13.67
CA SER A 244 20.47 15.73 14.55
C SER A 244 20.55 16.24 15.99
N ALA A 245 21.69 16.79 16.38
CA ALA A 245 21.90 17.42 17.71
C ALA A 245 21.25 18.83 17.82
N SER A 246 20.76 19.43 16.72
CA SER A 246 20.15 20.78 16.72
C SER A 246 18.62 20.72 16.83
N ASP A 247 17.97 21.75 17.43
CA ASP A 247 16.52 21.75 17.76
C ASP A 247 15.59 22.40 16.72
N GLU A 248 16.09 22.88 15.59
CA GLU A 248 15.25 23.56 14.58
C GLU A 248 14.50 22.60 13.67
N MET A 249 13.22 22.92 13.39
CA MET A 249 12.36 22.20 12.42
C MET A 249 12.40 22.87 11.04
N LEU A 250 12.50 22.05 9.99
CA LEU A 250 12.57 22.47 8.59
C LEU A 250 11.48 21.78 7.75
N THR A 251 11.11 22.37 6.60
CA THR A 251 10.16 21.82 5.63
C THR A 251 10.82 21.46 4.31
N ALA A 252 10.40 20.35 3.67
CA ALA A 252 10.93 19.83 2.41
C ALA A 252 9.93 19.93 1.25
N THR A 253 10.41 19.93 0.00
CA THR A 253 9.62 19.94 -1.26
C THR A 253 9.89 18.70 -2.09
N GLU A 254 8.90 18.28 -2.92
CA GLU A 254 8.94 17.06 -3.71
C GLU A 254 9.30 17.28 -5.18
N GLU A 255 10.17 16.42 -5.72
CA GLU A 255 10.45 16.31 -7.17
C GLU A 255 10.66 14.82 -7.56
N CYS A 256 10.37 14.47 -8.80
CA CYS A 256 10.44 13.08 -9.28
C CYS A 256 11.73 12.90 -10.11
N GLU A 257 12.73 12.14 -9.59
CA GLU A 257 14.05 11.96 -10.19
C GLU A 257 14.59 10.54 -10.04
N GLU A 258 15.75 10.27 -10.63
CA GLU A 258 16.51 9.02 -10.43
C GLU A 258 16.92 8.85 -8.97
N ILE A 259 17.09 7.58 -8.57
CA ILE A 259 17.36 7.19 -7.18
C ILE A 259 18.79 6.69 -7.05
N LEU A 260 19.50 7.12 -6.01
CA LEU A 260 20.84 6.68 -5.67
C LEU A 260 20.90 6.02 -4.30
N GLU A 261 21.77 5.02 -4.17
CA GLU A 261 22.04 4.32 -2.93
C GLU A 261 23.02 5.13 -2.06
N LEU A 262 22.72 5.24 -0.77
CA LEU A 262 23.62 5.72 0.26
C LEU A 262 23.74 4.67 1.37
N VAL A 263 24.97 4.47 1.86
CA VAL A 263 25.24 3.61 3.02
C VAL A 263 25.69 4.50 4.18
N ILE A 264 24.93 4.44 5.28
CA ILE A 264 25.15 5.28 6.46
C ILE A 264 25.26 4.43 7.71
N GLY A 265 25.79 4.98 8.79
CA GLY A 265 25.84 4.32 10.09
C GLY A 265 24.45 4.10 10.67
N GLN A 266 24.24 2.95 11.29
CA GLN A 266 22.94 2.60 11.88
C GLN A 266 22.53 3.57 13.00
N ASN A 267 23.48 4.06 13.80
CA ASN A 267 23.25 5.08 14.83
C ASN A 267 22.80 6.41 14.22
N ALA A 268 23.39 6.83 13.09
CA ALA A 268 22.99 8.03 12.37
C ALA A 268 21.58 7.88 11.77
N TYR A 269 21.25 6.71 11.21
CA TYR A 269 19.90 6.45 10.73
C TYR A 269 18.86 6.52 11.86
N ALA A 270 19.16 5.92 13.02
CA ALA A 270 18.29 6.01 14.19
C ALA A 270 18.08 7.47 14.64
N ALA A 271 19.15 8.25 14.75
CA ALA A 271 19.10 9.68 15.11
C ALA A 271 18.31 10.51 14.08
N LEU A 272 18.47 10.22 12.78
CA LEU A 272 17.70 10.85 11.71
C LEU A 272 16.20 10.59 11.85
N LYS A 273 15.81 9.33 12.10
CA LYS A 273 14.40 8.94 12.28
C LYS A 273 13.80 9.50 13.58
N GLU A 274 14.55 9.58 14.65
CA GLU A 274 14.12 10.20 15.90
C GLU A 274 13.92 11.72 15.73
N LYS A 275 14.84 12.40 15.05
CA LYS A 275 14.75 13.86 14.79
C LYS A 275 13.55 14.21 13.89
N PHE A 276 13.27 13.40 12.87
CA PHE A 276 12.27 13.67 11.85
C PHE A 276 11.18 12.58 11.83
N LEU A 277 10.47 12.42 12.97
CA LEU A 277 9.41 11.43 13.12
C LEU A 277 8.31 11.58 12.06
N GLY A 278 7.93 10.45 11.44
CA GLY A 278 6.83 10.40 10.46
C GLY A 278 7.15 10.96 9.06
N VAL A 279 8.43 11.31 8.82
CA VAL A 279 8.91 11.82 7.54
C VAL A 279 9.61 10.70 6.75
N SER A 280 9.48 10.70 5.42
CA SER A 280 10.19 9.75 4.54
C SER A 280 11.70 9.98 4.60
N ASP A 281 12.49 8.95 4.30
CA ASP A 281 13.96 9.08 4.33
C ASP A 281 14.45 10.13 3.34
N GLU A 282 13.89 10.22 2.14
CA GLU A 282 14.22 11.28 1.18
C GLU A 282 14.00 12.67 1.77
N HIS A 283 12.86 12.94 2.37
CA HIS A 283 12.58 14.21 3.05
C HIS A 283 13.54 14.47 4.20
N CYS A 284 13.92 13.44 4.97
CA CYS A 284 14.94 13.58 6.01
C CYS A 284 16.27 14.07 5.42
N PHE A 285 16.69 13.52 4.26
CA PHE A 285 17.93 13.95 3.60
C PHE A 285 17.80 15.32 2.96
N GLN A 286 16.65 15.72 2.44
CA GLN A 286 16.42 17.10 1.98
C GLN A 286 16.53 18.12 3.14
N LEU A 287 15.97 17.78 4.30
CA LEU A 287 16.08 18.59 5.52
C LEU A 287 17.53 18.65 6.01
N LEU A 288 18.26 17.54 5.95
CA LEU A 288 19.69 17.49 6.23
C LEU A 288 20.47 18.45 5.30
N CYS A 289 20.23 18.40 3.99
CA CYS A 289 20.87 19.30 3.02
C CYS A 289 20.62 20.77 3.37
N LYS A 290 19.37 21.13 3.70
CA LYS A 290 18.99 22.48 4.06
C LYS A 290 19.75 22.95 5.30
N ARG A 291 19.83 22.12 6.33
CA ARG A 291 20.56 22.46 7.56
C ARG A 291 22.07 22.64 7.34
N LEU A 292 22.67 21.74 6.61
CA LEU A 292 24.09 21.84 6.25
C LEU A 292 24.41 23.10 5.44
N ALA A 293 23.50 23.54 4.56
CA ALA A 293 23.64 24.77 3.81
C ALA A 293 23.59 26.02 4.72
N GLU A 294 22.67 26.03 5.70
CA GLU A 294 22.53 27.09 6.69
C GLU A 294 23.79 27.21 7.60
N GLU A 295 24.29 26.07 8.09
CA GLU A 295 25.50 26.02 8.90
C GLU A 295 26.74 26.54 8.13
N LYS A 296 26.85 26.16 6.86
CA LYS A 296 27.93 26.64 5.98
C LYS A 296 27.85 28.16 5.73
N ALA A 297 26.63 28.69 5.56
CA ALA A 297 26.41 30.13 5.39
C ALA A 297 26.70 30.95 6.68
N ALA A 298 26.41 30.37 7.85
CA ALA A 298 26.66 31.00 9.15
C ALA A 298 28.12 30.97 9.57
N GLY A 299 28.93 30.05 9.02
CA GLY A 299 30.38 29.90 9.30
C GLY A 299 31.30 30.64 8.30
N SER A 300 30.73 31.28 7.27
CA SER A 300 31.44 32.10 6.27
C SER A 300 31.27 33.57 6.56
#